data_6143b10635b45da8cc87ebd37706471d
#
_entry.id   6143b10635b45da8cc87ebd37706471d
#
_cell.length_a   1.000
_cell.length_b   1.000
_cell.length_c   1.000
_cell.angle_alpha   90.00
_cell.angle_beta   90.00
_cell.angle_gamma   90.00
#
_symmetry.space_group_name_H-M   'P 1'
#
loop_
_entity.id
_entity.type
_entity.pdbx_description
1 polymer ?
#
loop_
_entity_poly.entity_id
_entity_poly.type
_entity_poly.pdbx_seq_one_letter_code
_entity_poly.pdbx_strand_id
1 'polypeptide(L)'
;LERRIEEPNKKIYVVLNLESDNKIIYLKLLLYANLEPICIQDVYLPYRIFYEFMQVDEGEIAQRDLCEILNTFIDRPVLWAKQSVEAVLLKPKEAKLLDISSNTPGLLCERVTFDELDTPIEYVAFLYRADRYKFMIDKRNVIHHNNKRSLEM
;
A
#
# COMPACT_ATOMS: atom_id res chain seq x y z
N LEU A 1 -3.91 13.20 6.93
CA LEU A 1 -4.83 12.44 6.08
C LEU A 1 -5.30 13.30 4.91
N GLU A 2 -5.19 12.78 3.70
CA GLU A 2 -5.92 13.26 2.52
C GLU A 2 -6.82 12.12 2.04
N ARG A 3 -8.07 12.43 1.65
CA ARG A 3 -8.98 11.46 1.06
C ARG A 3 -9.80 12.14 -0.03
N ARG A 4 -9.82 11.55 -1.23
CA ARG A 4 -10.58 12.08 -2.37
C ARG A 4 -10.95 11.00 -3.38
N ILE A 5 -11.97 11.31 -4.18
CA ILE A 5 -12.31 10.51 -5.36
C ILE A 5 -11.60 11.15 -6.55
N GLU A 6 -10.92 10.33 -7.35
CA GLU A 6 -10.21 10.80 -8.54
C GLU A 6 -10.22 9.79 -9.69
N GLU A 7 -9.84 10.23 -10.86
CA GLU A 7 -9.59 9.36 -12.01
C GLU A 7 -8.25 8.63 -11.81
N PRO A 8 -8.18 7.32 -12.09
CA PRO A 8 -6.95 6.56 -11.96
C PRO A 8 -5.92 7.00 -13.00
N ASN A 9 -4.65 7.14 -12.61
CA ASN A 9 -3.58 7.23 -13.57
C ASN A 9 -3.34 5.88 -14.26
N LYS A 10 -2.53 5.87 -15.33
CA LYS A 10 -2.28 4.66 -16.13
C LYS A 10 -1.78 3.46 -15.32
N LYS A 11 -0.90 3.69 -14.33
CA LYS A 11 -0.38 2.63 -13.46
C LYS A 11 -1.50 2.02 -12.63
N ILE A 12 -2.28 2.85 -11.95
CA ILE A 12 -3.38 2.42 -11.07
C ILE A 12 -4.47 1.72 -11.86
N TYR A 13 -4.79 2.25 -13.04
CA TYR A 13 -5.76 1.64 -13.96
C TYR A 13 -5.39 0.19 -14.30
N VAL A 14 -4.10 -0.06 -14.64
CA VAL A 14 -3.61 -1.40 -14.99
C VAL A 14 -3.52 -2.31 -13.76
N VAL A 15 -2.95 -1.81 -12.66
CA VAL A 15 -2.68 -2.62 -11.45
C VAL A 15 -3.97 -3.08 -10.78
N LEU A 16 -5.01 -2.23 -10.75
CA LEU A 16 -6.32 -2.57 -10.19
C LEU A 16 -7.28 -3.18 -11.21
N ASN A 17 -6.83 -3.42 -12.45
CA ASN A 17 -7.62 -3.98 -13.54
C ASN A 17 -8.99 -3.27 -13.69
N LEU A 18 -8.94 -1.93 -13.75
CA LEU A 18 -10.14 -1.10 -13.80
C LEU A 18 -10.74 -1.06 -15.21
N GLU A 19 -12.05 -0.86 -15.28
CA GLU A 19 -12.76 -0.56 -16.54
C GLU A 19 -12.72 0.95 -16.82
N SER A 20 -12.99 1.34 -18.07
CA SER A 20 -12.77 2.70 -18.58
C SER A 20 -13.45 3.83 -17.80
N ASP A 21 -14.55 3.55 -17.09
CA ASP A 21 -15.33 4.56 -16.36
C ASP A 21 -15.18 4.47 -14.83
N ASN A 22 -14.25 3.63 -14.36
CA ASN A 22 -14.07 3.40 -12.93
C ASN A 22 -13.23 4.52 -12.30
N LYS A 23 -13.78 5.14 -11.27
CA LYS A 23 -13.07 6.03 -10.36
C LYS A 23 -12.38 5.23 -9.25
N ILE A 24 -11.47 5.91 -8.58
CA ILE A 24 -10.81 5.39 -7.39
C ILE A 24 -11.02 6.34 -6.21
N ILE A 25 -10.89 5.77 -5.01
CA ILE A 25 -10.66 6.52 -3.79
C ILE A 25 -9.15 6.51 -3.54
N TYR A 26 -8.58 7.69 -3.46
CA TYR A 26 -7.20 7.88 -3.06
C TYR A 26 -7.13 8.35 -1.61
N LEU A 27 -6.26 7.72 -0.82
CA LEU A 27 -5.89 8.18 0.50
C LEU A 27 -4.38 8.39 0.57
N LYS A 28 -3.99 9.46 1.27
CA LYS A 28 -2.62 9.65 1.74
C LYS A 28 -2.60 9.72 3.25
N LEU A 29 -1.83 8.86 3.86
CA LEU A 29 -1.64 8.78 5.30
C LEU A 29 -0.16 9.06 5.64
N LEU A 30 0.06 9.74 6.75
CA LEU A 30 1.39 9.85 7.36
C LEU A 30 1.35 9.04 8.65
N LEU A 31 2.14 7.97 8.69
CA LEU A 31 2.16 7.04 9.82
C LEU A 31 3.28 7.42 10.79
N TYR A 32 2.99 7.31 12.08
CA TYR A 32 3.87 7.69 13.16
C TYR A 32 4.22 6.49 14.05
N ALA A 33 5.44 6.47 14.55
CA ALA A 33 5.84 5.64 15.67
C ALA A 33 6.52 6.53 16.72
N ASN A 34 6.06 6.46 17.98
CA ASN A 34 6.60 7.28 19.08
C ASN A 34 6.68 8.78 18.73
N LEU A 35 5.62 9.32 18.11
CA LEU A 35 5.52 10.71 17.66
C LEU A 35 6.46 11.11 16.51
N GLU A 36 7.26 10.20 15.97
CA GLU A 36 8.07 10.43 14.78
C GLU A 36 7.35 9.94 13.53
N PRO A 37 7.32 10.71 12.42
CA PRO A 37 6.80 10.23 11.16
C PRO A 37 7.74 9.18 10.57
N ILE A 38 7.21 8.00 10.24
CA ILE A 38 8.01 6.86 9.77
C ILE A 38 7.67 6.40 8.35
N CYS A 39 6.45 6.69 7.88
CA CYS A 39 5.98 6.19 6.60
C CYS A 39 4.95 7.13 5.99
N ILE A 40 5.07 7.36 4.69
CA ILE A 40 4.00 7.90 3.85
C ILE A 40 3.31 6.71 3.21
N GLN A 41 1.99 6.63 3.34
CA GLN A 41 1.19 5.57 2.75
C GLN A 41 0.21 6.17 1.75
N ASP A 42 0.35 5.79 0.48
CA ASP A 42 -0.59 6.12 -0.59
C ASP A 42 -1.45 4.89 -0.89
N VAL A 43 -2.77 5.00 -0.72
CA VAL A 43 -3.73 3.90 -0.89
C VAL A 43 -4.68 4.23 -2.03
N TYR A 44 -4.92 3.25 -2.88
CA TYR A 44 -5.80 3.37 -4.05
C TYR A 44 -6.83 2.23 -4.01
N LEU A 45 -8.09 2.60 -3.93
CA LEU A 45 -9.21 1.67 -3.79
C LEU A 45 -10.18 1.83 -4.97
N PRO A 46 -10.65 0.75 -5.61
CA PRO A 46 -11.73 0.84 -6.58
C PRO A 46 -12.99 1.44 -5.96
N TYR A 47 -13.45 2.58 -6.47
CA TYR A 47 -14.61 3.29 -5.92
C TYR A 47 -15.86 2.41 -5.88
N ARG A 48 -16.09 1.58 -6.89
CA ARG A 48 -17.25 0.68 -6.96
C ARG A 48 -17.37 -0.31 -5.78
N ILE A 49 -16.22 -0.67 -5.16
CA ILE A 49 -16.19 -1.60 -4.02
C ILE A 49 -16.29 -0.81 -2.71
N PHE A 50 -15.63 0.34 -2.64
CA PHE A 50 -15.41 1.07 -1.39
C PHE A 50 -16.15 2.42 -1.32
N TYR A 51 -17.21 2.64 -2.10
CA TYR A 51 -17.89 3.94 -2.12
C TYR A 51 -18.42 4.38 -0.73
N GLU A 52 -18.87 3.44 0.09
CA GLU A 52 -19.33 3.71 1.47
C GLU A 52 -18.20 4.11 2.40
N PHE A 53 -16.95 3.69 2.12
CA PHE A 53 -15.77 4.10 2.88
C PHE A 53 -15.58 5.63 2.91
N MET A 54 -16.14 6.36 1.93
CA MET A 54 -16.14 7.82 1.93
C MET A 54 -16.89 8.44 3.12
N GLN A 55 -17.74 7.68 3.80
CA GLN A 55 -18.50 8.11 4.99
C GLN A 55 -17.78 7.80 6.31
N VAL A 56 -16.70 7.03 6.29
CA VAL A 56 -15.94 6.70 7.50
C VAL A 56 -15.31 7.96 8.07
N ASP A 57 -15.44 8.14 9.38
CA ASP A 57 -14.87 9.28 10.08
C ASP A 57 -13.33 9.27 10.05
N GLU A 58 -12.71 10.43 9.85
CA GLU A 58 -11.25 10.54 9.78
C GLU A 58 -10.55 10.16 11.09
N GLY A 59 -11.20 10.39 12.22
CA GLY A 59 -10.73 9.97 13.54
C GLY A 59 -10.69 8.44 13.67
N GLU A 60 -11.67 7.74 13.08
CA GLU A 60 -11.68 6.28 13.04
C GLU A 60 -10.50 5.76 12.19
N ILE A 61 -10.25 6.34 11.01
CA ILE A 61 -9.13 5.98 10.15
C ILE A 61 -7.79 6.24 10.86
N ALA A 62 -7.69 7.29 11.68
CA ALA A 62 -6.48 7.63 12.40
C ALA A 62 -6.18 6.70 13.60
N GLN A 63 -7.19 6.03 14.16
CA GLN A 63 -7.08 5.25 15.39
C GLN A 63 -7.08 3.73 15.18
N ARG A 64 -7.56 3.26 14.04
CA ARG A 64 -7.69 1.83 13.74
C ARG A 64 -6.78 1.41 12.59
N ASP A 65 -6.52 0.12 12.52
CA ASP A 65 -5.86 -0.46 11.34
C ASP A 65 -6.75 -0.30 10.10
N LEU A 66 -6.17 0.31 9.06
CA LEU A 66 -6.91 0.57 7.82
C LEU A 66 -7.39 -0.74 7.16
N CYS A 67 -6.60 -1.82 7.23
CA CYS A 67 -6.99 -3.11 6.68
C CYS A 67 -8.23 -3.67 7.40
N GLU A 68 -8.33 -3.50 8.73
CA GLU A 68 -9.51 -3.90 9.48
C GLU A 68 -10.75 -3.12 9.03
N ILE A 69 -10.62 -1.81 8.85
CA ILE A 69 -11.71 -0.97 8.35
C ILE A 69 -12.13 -1.40 6.95
N LEU A 70 -11.18 -1.54 6.03
CA LEU A 70 -11.47 -1.91 4.64
C LEU A 70 -12.13 -3.28 4.52
N ASN A 71 -11.74 -4.24 5.37
CA ASN A 71 -12.35 -5.57 5.39
C ASN A 71 -13.86 -5.56 5.71
N THR A 72 -14.38 -4.49 6.32
CA THR A 72 -15.83 -4.36 6.56
C THR A 72 -16.64 -4.04 5.32
N PHE A 73 -16.01 -3.59 4.24
CA PHE A 73 -16.65 -3.17 2.99
C PHE A 73 -16.56 -4.21 1.87
N ILE A 74 -15.88 -5.33 2.09
CA ILE A 74 -15.71 -6.38 1.08
C ILE A 74 -16.51 -7.60 1.45
N ASP A 75 -17.28 -8.11 0.48
CA ASP A 75 -18.11 -9.31 0.66
C ASP A 75 -17.30 -10.61 0.53
N ARG A 76 -16.12 -10.54 -0.08
CA ARG A 76 -15.26 -11.69 -0.34
C ARG A 76 -13.99 -11.61 0.48
N PRO A 77 -13.53 -12.73 1.04
CA PRO A 77 -12.30 -12.72 1.82
C PRO A 77 -11.08 -12.32 0.98
N VAL A 78 -10.19 -11.56 1.59
CA VAL A 78 -8.85 -11.33 1.06
C VAL A 78 -8.09 -12.65 1.12
N LEU A 79 -7.53 -13.08 -0.02
CA LEU A 79 -6.85 -14.37 -0.08
C LEU A 79 -5.33 -14.23 -0.11
N TRP A 80 -4.79 -13.29 -0.89
CA TRP A 80 -3.36 -13.13 -1.05
C TRP A 80 -2.98 -11.71 -1.47
N ALA A 81 -1.70 -11.40 -1.38
CA ALA A 81 -1.15 -10.14 -1.84
C ALA A 81 0.18 -10.35 -2.57
N LYS A 82 0.42 -9.53 -3.58
CA LYS A 82 1.70 -9.40 -4.24
C LYS A 82 2.40 -8.16 -3.73
N GLN A 83 3.65 -8.29 -3.29
CA GLN A 83 4.40 -7.17 -2.75
C GLN A 83 5.81 -7.11 -3.33
N SER A 84 6.28 -5.89 -3.59
CA SER A 84 7.67 -5.59 -3.94
C SER A 84 8.27 -4.63 -2.91
N VAL A 85 9.59 -4.67 -2.77
CA VAL A 85 10.36 -3.74 -1.93
C VAL A 85 11.53 -3.23 -2.74
N GLU A 86 11.67 -1.91 -2.80
CA GLU A 86 12.70 -1.22 -3.57
C GLU A 86 13.39 -0.15 -2.71
N ALA A 87 14.71 -0.04 -2.83
CA ALA A 87 15.46 1.05 -2.23
C ALA A 87 15.37 2.29 -3.14
N VAL A 88 14.98 3.43 -2.56
CA VAL A 88 14.81 4.69 -3.28
C VAL A 88 15.48 5.85 -2.53
N LEU A 89 15.73 6.96 -3.21
CA LEU A 89 16.07 8.22 -2.55
C LEU A 89 14.80 9.05 -2.36
N LEU A 90 14.59 9.57 -1.16
CA LEU A 90 13.45 10.41 -0.84
C LEU A 90 13.53 11.74 -1.59
N LYS A 91 12.44 12.12 -2.23
CA LYS A 91 12.28 13.42 -2.86
C LYS A 91 12.12 14.52 -1.79
N PRO A 92 12.40 15.79 -2.11
CA PRO A 92 12.30 16.88 -1.14
C PRO A 92 10.94 16.98 -0.43
N LYS A 93 9.84 16.75 -1.13
CA LYS A 93 8.48 16.77 -0.54
C LYS A 93 8.25 15.61 0.44
N GLU A 94 8.72 14.42 0.08
CA GLU A 94 8.63 13.22 0.92
C GLU A 94 9.49 13.36 2.18
N ALA A 95 10.73 13.83 2.01
CA ALA A 95 11.65 14.10 3.11
C ALA A 95 11.08 15.13 4.09
N LYS A 96 10.43 16.19 3.59
CA LYS A 96 9.76 17.20 4.42
C LYS A 96 8.61 16.60 5.24
N LEU A 97 7.79 15.72 4.66
CA LEU A 97 6.71 15.03 5.37
C LEU A 97 7.24 14.08 6.44
N LEU A 98 8.37 13.43 6.18
CA LEU A 98 9.01 12.48 7.08
C LEU A 98 9.96 13.15 8.10
N ASP A 99 10.05 14.48 8.08
CA ASP A 99 10.92 15.29 8.96
C ASP A 99 12.38 14.83 8.95
N ILE A 100 12.93 14.62 7.75
CA ILE A 100 14.32 14.21 7.51
C ILE A 100 14.93 14.95 6.32
N SER A 101 16.24 14.80 6.16
CA SER A 101 16.98 15.42 5.05
C SER A 101 16.57 14.81 3.70
N SER A 102 16.52 15.63 2.65
CA SER A 102 16.37 15.14 1.28
C SER A 102 17.55 14.25 0.88
N ASN A 103 17.32 13.36 -0.09
CA ASN A 103 18.28 12.31 -0.50
C ASN A 103 18.61 11.26 0.58
N THR A 104 17.86 11.22 1.67
CA THR A 104 17.93 10.09 2.61
C THR A 104 17.37 8.84 1.94
N PRO A 105 17.99 7.65 2.15
CA PRO A 105 17.44 6.41 1.65
C PRO A 105 16.06 6.11 2.25
N GLY A 106 15.17 5.60 1.41
CA GLY A 106 13.86 5.08 1.78
C GLY A 106 13.66 3.66 1.25
N LEU A 107 12.67 2.97 1.80
CA LEU A 107 12.18 1.70 1.27
C LEU A 107 10.77 1.93 0.72
N LEU A 108 10.61 1.77 -0.60
CA LEU A 108 9.31 1.78 -1.25
C LEU A 108 8.79 0.35 -1.29
N CYS A 109 7.70 0.11 -0.56
CA CYS A 109 6.99 -1.16 -0.55
C CYS A 109 5.67 -0.98 -1.29
N GLU A 110 5.49 -1.64 -2.43
CA GLU A 110 4.24 -1.62 -3.18
C GLU A 110 3.50 -2.94 -2.99
N ARG A 111 2.22 -2.89 -2.69
CA ARG A 111 1.39 -4.08 -2.46
C ARG A 111 0.10 -3.99 -3.26
N VAL A 112 -0.27 -5.08 -3.92
CA VAL A 112 -1.60 -5.31 -4.49
C VAL A 112 -2.26 -6.44 -3.73
N THR A 113 -3.45 -6.22 -3.26
CA THR A 113 -4.24 -7.19 -2.49
C THR A 113 -5.36 -7.75 -3.36
N PHE A 114 -5.59 -9.06 -3.30
CA PHE A 114 -6.54 -9.78 -4.14
C PHE A 114 -7.55 -10.54 -3.29
N ASP A 115 -8.80 -10.60 -3.81
CA ASP A 115 -9.85 -11.45 -3.25
C ASP A 115 -9.71 -12.93 -3.71
N GLU A 116 -10.66 -13.77 -3.31
CA GLU A 116 -10.70 -15.21 -3.65
C GLU A 116 -10.92 -15.50 -5.15
N LEU A 117 -11.30 -14.52 -5.94
CA LEU A 117 -11.46 -14.61 -7.40
C LEU A 117 -10.31 -13.96 -8.17
N ASP A 118 -9.17 -13.71 -7.51
CA ASP A 118 -8.03 -13.00 -8.07
C ASP A 118 -8.37 -11.58 -8.57
N THR A 119 -9.41 -10.96 -8.00
CA THR A 119 -9.75 -9.56 -8.30
C THR A 119 -8.88 -8.65 -7.44
N PRO A 120 -8.13 -7.70 -8.04
CA PRO A 120 -7.38 -6.73 -7.27
C PRO A 120 -8.34 -5.75 -6.60
N ILE A 121 -8.27 -5.66 -5.27
CA ILE A 121 -9.16 -4.85 -4.45
C ILE A 121 -8.48 -3.64 -3.83
N GLU A 122 -7.15 -3.64 -3.76
CA GLU A 122 -6.38 -2.56 -3.16
C GLU A 122 -4.99 -2.49 -3.80
N TYR A 123 -4.50 -1.28 -4.05
CA TYR A 123 -3.07 -1.03 -4.27
C TYR A 123 -2.58 -0.02 -3.24
N VAL A 124 -1.47 -0.34 -2.58
CA VAL A 124 -0.85 0.51 -1.57
C VAL A 124 0.64 0.68 -1.86
N ALA A 125 1.11 1.92 -1.78
CA ALA A 125 2.52 2.26 -1.77
C ALA A 125 2.90 2.81 -0.40
N PHE A 126 3.81 2.12 0.29
CA PHE A 126 4.40 2.53 1.55
C PHE A 126 5.80 3.06 1.29
N LEU A 127 6.06 4.30 1.64
CA LEU A 127 7.40 4.89 1.57
C LEU A 127 7.94 5.07 3.00
N TYR A 128 8.76 4.12 3.42
CA TYR A 128 9.37 4.12 4.75
C TYR A 128 10.71 4.85 4.78
N ARG A 129 11.00 5.48 5.90
CA ARG A 129 12.36 5.92 6.24
C ARG A 129 13.24 4.70 6.47
N ALA A 130 14.35 4.55 5.71
CA ALA A 130 15.24 3.41 5.86
C ALA A 130 16.07 3.44 7.17
N ASP A 131 16.20 4.61 7.82
CA ASP A 131 16.88 4.76 9.12
C ASP A 131 16.03 4.27 10.31
N ARG A 132 14.71 4.08 10.11
CA ARG A 132 13.77 3.67 11.16
C ARG A 132 13.00 2.39 10.84
N TYR A 133 13.10 1.89 9.62
CA TYR A 133 12.34 0.72 9.17
C TYR A 133 13.24 -0.40 8.66
N LYS A 134 12.92 -1.61 9.05
CA LYS A 134 13.59 -2.84 8.62
C LYS A 134 12.53 -3.82 8.13
N PHE A 135 12.66 -4.26 6.89
CA PHE A 135 11.80 -5.31 6.35
C PHE A 135 12.35 -6.69 6.73
N MET A 136 11.55 -7.50 7.43
CA MET A 136 11.92 -8.86 7.81
C MET A 136 10.96 -9.86 7.17
N ILE A 137 11.51 -10.94 6.62
CA ILE A 137 10.75 -12.05 6.08
C ILE A 137 11.12 -13.31 6.86
N ASP A 138 10.14 -13.93 7.52
CA ASP A 138 10.32 -15.24 8.17
C ASP A 138 9.91 -16.34 7.18
N LYS A 139 10.86 -17.16 6.78
CA LYS A 139 10.66 -18.25 5.81
C LYS A 139 10.79 -19.62 6.50
N ARG A 140 9.82 -20.04 7.29
CA ARG A 140 9.89 -21.30 8.05
C ARG A 140 9.80 -22.57 7.22
N ASN A 141 9.25 -22.54 6.01
CA ASN A 141 8.95 -23.74 5.21
C ASN A 141 9.69 -23.81 3.87
N VAL A 142 10.82 -23.11 3.70
CA VAL A 142 11.54 -23.06 2.39
C VAL A 142 12.59 -24.17 2.24
N ILE A 143 12.80 -25.04 3.26
CA ILE A 143 13.95 -25.97 3.29
C ILE A 143 13.76 -27.21 2.38
N HIS A 144 12.62 -27.45 1.77
CA HIS A 144 12.38 -28.72 1.07
C HIS A 144 11.98 -28.64 -0.41
N HIS A 145 12.29 -27.58 -1.13
CA HIS A 145 12.21 -27.63 -2.59
C HIS A 145 13.54 -27.27 -3.20
N ASN A 146 14.45 -28.24 -3.14
CA ASN A 146 15.54 -28.36 -4.07
C ASN A 146 14.93 -28.62 -5.45
N ASN A 147 14.64 -27.58 -6.21
CA ASN A 147 14.40 -27.72 -7.63
C ASN A 147 15.12 -26.60 -8.37
N LYS A 148 16.19 -27.07 -9.02
CA LYS A 148 16.91 -26.45 -10.08
C LYS A 148 15.97 -25.58 -10.93
N ARG A 149 16.00 -24.27 -10.71
CA ARG A 149 15.77 -23.29 -11.75
C ARG A 149 16.93 -22.33 -11.69
N SER A 150 17.84 -22.55 -12.64
CA SER A 150 18.86 -21.63 -13.07
C SER A 150 18.31 -20.21 -13.09
N LEU A 151 18.97 -19.34 -12.35
CA LEU A 151 18.96 -17.90 -12.58
C LEU A 151 19.54 -17.70 -13.98
N GLU A 152 18.69 -17.54 -14.97
CA GLU A 152 19.05 -16.82 -16.18
C GLU A 152 18.82 -15.34 -15.90
N MET A 153 19.92 -14.65 -15.81
CA MET A 153 19.98 -13.19 -15.80
C MET A 153 19.53 -12.63 -17.14
#